data_37dadbc90c9f6621645e9eb4a0740ead
#
_entry.id   37dadbc90c9f6621645e9eb4a0740ead
#
_cell.length_a   1.000
_cell.length_b   1.000
_cell.length_c   1.000
_cell.angle_alpha   90.00
_cell.angle_beta   90.00
_cell.angle_gamma   90.00
#
_symmetry.space_group_name_H-M   'P 1'
#
loop_
_entity.id
_entity.type
_entity.pdbx_description
1 polymer ?
#
loop_
_entity_poly.entity_id
_entity_poly.type
_entity_poly.pdbx_seq_one_letter_code
_entity_poly.pdbx_strand_id
1 'polypeptide(L)'
;MSELEESDLISFDLETTSVIALEADIVGLSFSVKANEGYYIPVKFPEKDSNYELSLDTIISTVKPLLENKKNRFCGQNLKYDALVLSRHSIKIANIYFDTMLAEYILHPEKNSYKMDYLALDYLK
;
A
#
# COMPACT_ATOMS: atom_id res chain seq x y z
N MET A 1 12.84 2.82 -7.65
CA MET A 1 13.31 2.96 -6.23
C MET A 1 13.81 4.38 -5.98
N SER A 2 14.75 4.94 -6.75
CA SER A 2 15.29 6.30 -6.51
C SER A 2 14.19 7.38 -6.38
N GLU A 3 13.22 7.35 -7.27
CA GLU A 3 12.08 8.29 -7.27
C GLU A 3 11.20 8.19 -6.01
N LEU A 4 11.01 6.98 -5.50
CA LEU A 4 10.30 6.73 -4.23
C LEU A 4 11.11 7.23 -3.02
N GLU A 5 12.42 7.03 -3.03
CA GLU A 5 13.32 7.44 -1.94
C GLU A 5 13.46 8.97 -1.83
N GLU A 6 13.33 9.68 -2.94
CA GLU A 6 13.42 11.14 -3.01
C GLU A 6 12.08 11.85 -2.73
N SER A 7 10.99 11.09 -2.65
CA SER A 7 9.65 11.66 -2.48
C SER A 7 9.30 11.93 -1.03
N ASP A 8 8.72 13.11 -0.77
CA ASP A 8 8.23 13.49 0.56
C ASP A 8 6.99 12.71 0.99
N LEU A 9 6.15 12.31 0.03
CA LEU A 9 4.90 11.61 0.27
C LEU A 9 4.73 10.49 -0.75
N ILE A 10 4.49 9.28 -0.27
CA ILE A 10 4.33 8.07 -1.07
C ILE A 10 2.94 7.49 -0.79
N SER A 11 2.12 7.39 -1.83
CA SER A 11 0.91 6.58 -1.75
C SER A 11 1.28 5.11 -1.85
N PHE A 12 0.72 4.29 -0.95
CA PHE A 12 1.05 2.87 -0.83
C PHE A 12 -0.20 2.03 -0.60
N ASP A 13 -0.25 0.86 -1.22
CA ASP A 13 -1.31 -0.11 -1.06
C ASP A 13 -0.80 -1.53 -1.35
N LEU A 14 -1.38 -2.55 -0.71
CA LEU A 14 -1.13 -3.96 -0.95
C LEU A 14 -2.31 -4.63 -1.65
N GLU A 15 -2.01 -5.45 -2.65
CA GLU A 15 -2.95 -6.44 -3.15
C GLU A 15 -2.71 -7.78 -2.45
N THR A 16 -3.78 -8.38 -1.93
CA THR A 16 -3.69 -9.56 -1.07
C THR A 16 -4.76 -10.60 -1.38
N THR A 17 -4.55 -11.83 -0.90
CA THR A 17 -5.47 -12.96 -1.12
C THR A 17 -6.67 -12.98 -0.18
N SER A 18 -6.69 -12.23 0.90
CA SER A 18 -7.73 -12.27 1.94
C SER A 18 -7.96 -10.90 2.55
N VAL A 19 -9.17 -10.65 3.02
CA VAL A 19 -9.52 -9.47 3.83
C VAL A 19 -9.10 -9.60 5.30
N ILE A 20 -8.68 -10.81 5.72
CA ILE A 20 -8.16 -11.09 7.06
C ILE A 20 -6.65 -10.92 7.02
N ALA A 21 -6.14 -9.79 7.51
CA ALA A 21 -4.74 -9.41 7.38
C ALA A 21 -3.73 -10.46 7.88
N LEU A 22 -4.07 -11.18 8.94
CA LEU A 22 -3.19 -12.21 9.52
C LEU A 22 -3.15 -13.51 8.72
N GLU A 23 -4.06 -13.70 7.76
CA GLU A 23 -4.13 -14.86 6.87
C GLU A 23 -3.78 -14.51 5.41
N ALA A 24 -3.67 -13.22 5.11
CA ALA A 24 -3.50 -12.72 3.77
C ALA A 24 -2.08 -12.92 3.25
N ASP A 25 -1.93 -13.47 2.05
CA ASP A 25 -0.67 -13.46 1.31
C ASP A 25 -0.60 -12.23 0.41
N ILE A 26 0.59 -11.67 0.25
CA ILE A 26 0.84 -10.53 -0.64
C ILE A 26 0.85 -11.02 -2.08
N VAL A 27 0.02 -10.41 -2.91
CA VAL A 27 -0.08 -10.66 -4.36
C VAL A 27 0.64 -9.57 -5.15
N GLY A 28 0.64 -8.35 -4.65
CA GLY A 28 1.31 -7.22 -5.27
C GLY A 28 1.42 -6.02 -4.34
N LEU A 29 2.27 -5.08 -4.73
CA LEU A 29 2.47 -3.81 -4.05
C LEU A 29 2.29 -2.67 -5.04
N SER A 30 1.57 -1.63 -4.63
CA SER A 30 1.34 -0.43 -5.42
C SER A 30 1.98 0.78 -4.76
N PHE A 31 2.62 1.62 -5.57
CA PHE A 31 3.20 2.88 -5.13
C PHE A 31 2.85 4.00 -6.10
N SER A 32 2.67 5.20 -5.57
CA SER A 32 2.57 6.41 -6.38
C SER A 32 3.19 7.58 -5.64
N VAL A 33 3.86 8.45 -6.38
CA VAL A 33 4.45 9.70 -5.87
C VAL A 33 3.94 10.93 -6.63
N LYS A 34 3.11 10.69 -7.66
CA LYS A 34 2.60 11.73 -8.52
C LYS A 34 1.21 11.38 -9.04
N ALA A 35 0.36 12.39 -9.19
CA ALA A 35 -0.98 12.22 -9.75
C ALA A 35 -0.92 11.61 -11.17
N ASN A 36 -1.81 10.66 -11.43
CA ASN A 36 -1.94 9.92 -12.70
C ASN A 36 -0.74 9.02 -13.05
N GLU A 37 0.16 8.78 -12.11
CA GLU A 37 1.27 7.82 -12.28
C GLU A 37 1.25 6.82 -11.12
N GLY A 38 1.43 5.54 -11.41
CA GLY A 38 1.49 4.48 -10.41
C GLY A 38 2.44 3.37 -10.84
N TYR A 39 3.05 2.73 -9.85
CA TYR A 39 3.93 1.59 -10.02
C TYR A 39 3.32 0.39 -9.33
N TYR A 40 3.26 -0.72 -10.04
CA TYR A 40 2.79 -1.98 -9.49
C TYR A 40 3.88 -3.04 -9.56
N ILE A 41 4.13 -3.70 -8.44
CA ILE A 41 5.10 -4.79 -8.33
C ILE A 41 4.32 -6.07 -8.03
N PRO A 42 4.11 -6.94 -9.01
CA PRO A 42 3.42 -8.21 -8.80
C PRO A 42 4.35 -9.20 -8.07
N VAL A 43 3.77 -9.95 -7.13
CA VAL A 43 4.48 -10.97 -6.32
C VAL A 43 4.18 -12.38 -6.79
N LYS A 44 2.96 -12.64 -7.30
CA LYS A 44 2.57 -13.94 -7.86
C LYS A 44 2.07 -13.76 -9.27
N PHE A 45 2.63 -14.53 -10.17
CA PHE A 45 2.13 -14.65 -11.54
C PHE A 45 1.37 -15.97 -11.74
N PRO A 46 0.36 -16.01 -12.61
CA PRO A 46 -0.13 -17.25 -13.17
C PRO A 46 1.02 -17.94 -13.91
N GLU A 47 1.12 -19.25 -13.80
CA GLU A 47 2.24 -20.14 -14.21
C GLU A 47 2.83 -19.97 -15.64
N LYS A 48 2.38 -19.02 -16.44
CA LYS A 48 2.74 -18.91 -17.85
C LYS A 48 3.83 -17.89 -18.21
N ASP A 49 4.21 -17.00 -17.30
CA ASP A 49 5.23 -15.95 -17.56
C ASP A 49 6.36 -15.94 -16.53
N SER A 50 7.07 -17.08 -16.46
CA SER A 50 8.18 -17.32 -15.52
C SER A 50 9.38 -16.36 -15.66
N ASN A 51 9.45 -15.54 -16.69
CA ASN A 51 10.60 -14.69 -16.99
C ASN A 51 10.58 -13.31 -16.30
N TYR A 52 9.51 -12.95 -15.60
CA TYR A 52 9.33 -11.64 -14.96
C TYR A 52 9.00 -11.72 -13.48
N GLU A 53 9.11 -12.90 -12.87
CA GLU A 53 8.75 -13.12 -11.49
C GLU A 53 9.88 -12.67 -10.54
N LEU A 54 9.62 -11.65 -9.74
CA LEU A 54 10.41 -11.38 -8.55
C LEU A 54 9.84 -12.22 -7.40
N SER A 55 10.73 -12.96 -6.72
CA SER A 55 10.31 -13.68 -5.51
C SER A 55 9.83 -12.69 -4.44
N LEU A 56 8.90 -13.13 -3.59
CA LEU A 56 8.44 -12.32 -2.47
C LEU A 56 9.62 -11.85 -1.60
N ASP A 57 10.59 -12.72 -1.32
CA ASP A 57 11.76 -12.38 -0.51
C ASP A 57 12.60 -11.28 -1.14
N THR A 58 12.78 -11.31 -2.45
CA THR A 58 13.50 -10.26 -3.18
C THR A 58 12.76 -8.92 -3.08
N ILE A 59 11.43 -8.93 -3.27
CA ILE A 59 10.61 -7.73 -3.17
C ILE A 59 10.65 -7.18 -1.75
N ILE A 60 10.41 -8.02 -0.75
CA ILE A 60 10.42 -7.65 0.67
C ILE A 60 11.77 -7.05 1.07
N SER A 61 12.88 -7.67 0.72
CA SER A 61 14.22 -7.15 1.03
C SER A 61 14.50 -5.79 0.36
N THR A 62 13.93 -5.57 -0.82
CA THR A 62 14.09 -4.32 -1.59
C THR A 62 13.23 -3.18 -1.03
N VAL A 63 11.97 -3.46 -0.66
CA VAL A 63 11.04 -2.41 -0.20
C VAL A 63 11.14 -2.12 1.29
N LYS A 64 11.64 -3.05 2.09
CA LYS A 64 11.77 -2.89 3.54
C LYS A 64 12.53 -1.62 3.95
N PRO A 65 13.72 -1.31 3.39
CA PRO A 65 14.42 -0.08 3.73
C PRO A 65 13.62 1.20 3.42
N LEU A 66 12.82 1.19 2.34
CA LEU A 66 11.94 2.29 1.98
C LEU A 66 10.83 2.47 3.02
N LEU A 67 10.13 1.38 3.35
CA LEU A 67 8.96 1.40 4.24
C LEU A 67 9.35 1.71 5.70
N GLU A 68 10.54 1.31 6.13
CA GLU A 68 11.05 1.54 7.49
C GLU A 68 11.82 2.86 7.65
N ASN A 69 11.99 3.62 6.57
CA ASN A 69 12.66 4.92 6.63
C ASN A 69 11.73 5.99 7.21
N LYS A 70 12.09 6.54 8.36
CA LYS A 70 11.32 7.59 9.06
C LYS A 70 11.19 8.90 8.29
N LYS A 71 12.02 9.15 7.30
CA LYS A 71 11.95 10.34 6.45
C LYS A 71 10.80 10.26 5.45
N ASN A 72 10.46 9.05 4.99
CA ASN A 72 9.39 8.85 4.03
C ASN A 72 8.03 8.93 4.74
N ARG A 73 7.11 9.66 4.16
CA ARG A 73 5.73 9.76 4.62
C ARG A 73 4.84 8.90 3.72
N PHE A 74 4.04 8.03 4.33
CA PHE A 74 3.13 7.16 3.59
C PHE A 74 1.67 7.60 3.76
N CYS A 75 0.93 7.60 2.66
CA CYS A 75 -0.52 7.74 2.67
C CYS A 75 -1.18 6.58 1.94
N GLY A 76 -2.44 6.30 2.26
CA GLY A 76 -3.21 5.24 1.63
C GLY A 76 -4.61 5.12 2.21
N GLN A 77 -5.28 4.04 1.84
CA GLN A 77 -6.64 3.72 2.26
C GLN A 77 -6.61 2.51 3.22
N ASN A 78 -6.95 2.70 4.49
CA ASN A 78 -6.94 1.63 5.49
C ASN A 78 -5.55 1.01 5.72
N LEU A 79 -4.51 1.83 5.80
CA LEU A 79 -3.11 1.42 5.97
C LEU A 79 -2.85 0.54 7.21
N LYS A 80 -3.76 0.52 8.17
CA LYS A 80 -3.70 -0.42 9.29
C LYS A 80 -3.73 -1.87 8.82
N TYR A 81 -4.53 -2.17 7.80
CA TYR A 81 -4.59 -3.50 7.19
C TYR A 81 -3.22 -3.87 6.58
N ASP A 82 -2.66 -2.98 5.76
CA ASP A 82 -1.37 -3.19 5.09
C ASP A 82 -0.23 -3.35 6.10
N ALA A 83 -0.24 -2.53 7.15
CA ALA A 83 0.74 -2.63 8.23
C ALA A 83 0.68 -3.98 8.96
N LEU A 84 -0.53 -4.55 9.16
CA LEU A 84 -0.69 -5.87 9.76
C LEU A 84 -0.17 -6.98 8.84
N VAL A 85 -0.47 -6.92 7.53
CA VAL A 85 0.06 -7.88 6.56
C VAL A 85 1.58 -7.82 6.53
N LEU A 86 2.17 -6.62 6.41
CA LEU A 86 3.61 -6.42 6.38
C LEU A 86 4.32 -6.86 7.67
N SER A 87 3.65 -6.76 8.81
CA SER A 87 4.23 -7.21 10.09
C SER A 87 4.56 -8.70 10.11
N ARG A 88 3.82 -9.53 9.35
CA ARG A 88 4.12 -10.96 9.18
C ARG A 88 5.43 -11.21 8.42
N HIS A 89 5.87 -10.22 7.64
CA HIS A 89 7.14 -10.23 6.92
C HIS A 89 8.22 -9.41 7.64
N SER A 90 8.02 -9.13 8.94
CA SER A 90 8.96 -8.36 9.76
C SER A 90 9.24 -6.96 9.21
N ILE A 91 8.23 -6.33 8.58
CA ILE A 91 8.29 -4.95 8.11
C ILE A 91 7.36 -4.08 8.95
N LYS A 92 7.87 -2.93 9.36
CA LYS A 92 7.11 -1.89 10.04
C LYS A 92 7.13 -0.60 9.23
N ILE A 93 5.96 -0.15 8.76
CA ILE A 93 5.86 1.17 8.12
C ILE A 93 6.21 2.22 9.16
N ALA A 94 7.28 2.99 8.92
CA ALA A 94 7.84 3.88 9.92
C ALA A 94 7.02 5.16 10.13
N ASN A 95 6.36 5.66 9.09
CA ASN A 95 5.66 6.93 9.12
C ASN A 95 4.37 6.89 8.28
N ILE A 96 3.30 6.37 8.87
CA ILE A 96 1.96 6.48 8.30
C ILE A 96 1.49 7.92 8.57
N TYR A 97 1.52 8.74 7.52
CA TYR A 97 1.23 10.16 7.60
C TYR A 97 -0.26 10.46 7.43
N PHE A 98 -0.93 9.76 6.52
CA PHE A 98 -2.33 10.00 6.22
C PHE A 98 -3.06 8.74 5.76
N ASP A 99 -4.25 8.52 6.29
CA ASP A 99 -5.16 7.44 5.91
C ASP A 99 -6.49 8.03 5.47
N THR A 100 -6.84 7.86 4.21
CA THR A 100 -8.05 8.44 3.61
C THR A 100 -9.32 7.90 4.22
N MET A 101 -9.34 6.62 4.61
CA MET A 101 -10.51 6.02 5.27
C MET A 101 -10.72 6.62 6.67
N LEU A 102 -9.66 6.74 7.46
CA LEU A 102 -9.74 7.32 8.80
C LEU A 102 -10.08 8.80 8.77
N ALA A 103 -9.52 9.55 7.81
CA ALA A 103 -9.83 10.97 7.62
C ALA A 103 -11.32 11.15 7.34
N GLU A 104 -11.89 10.38 6.42
CA GLU A 104 -13.30 10.45 6.11
C GLU A 104 -14.18 10.03 7.29
N TYR A 105 -13.79 9.00 8.03
CA TYR A 105 -14.52 8.59 9.23
C TYR A 105 -14.57 9.69 10.30
N ILE A 106 -13.49 10.45 10.46
CA ILE A 106 -13.43 11.57 11.42
C ILE A 106 -14.31 12.74 10.96
N LEU A 107 -14.32 13.03 9.66
CA LEU A 107 -15.09 14.13 9.09
C LEU A 107 -16.59 13.83 9.01
N HIS A 108 -16.93 12.60 8.69
CA HIS A 108 -18.29 12.14 8.40
C HIS A 108 -18.60 10.80 9.06
N PRO A 109 -18.62 10.73 10.41
CA PRO A 109 -18.81 9.47 11.13
C PRO A 109 -20.19 8.84 10.90
N GLU A 110 -21.13 9.57 10.34
CA GLU A 110 -22.49 9.13 10.02
C GLU A 110 -22.57 8.32 8.71
N LYS A 111 -21.52 8.30 7.89
CA LYS A 111 -21.54 7.57 6.62
C LYS A 111 -21.60 6.05 6.83
N ASN A 112 -22.33 5.37 5.95
CA ASN A 112 -22.48 3.93 5.97
C ASN A 112 -21.32 3.17 5.30
N SER A 113 -20.45 3.88 4.55
CA SER A 113 -19.33 3.29 3.83
C SER A 113 -18.20 4.30 3.64
N TYR A 114 -16.98 3.81 3.83
CA TYR A 114 -15.73 4.56 3.66
C TYR A 114 -14.86 3.92 2.57
N LYS A 115 -15.48 3.18 1.63
CA LYS A 115 -14.75 2.57 0.51
C LYS A 115 -14.14 3.63 -0.40
N MET A 116 -12.96 3.37 -0.91
CA MET A 116 -12.21 4.28 -1.76
C MET A 116 -12.99 4.72 -2.99
N ASP A 117 -13.76 3.83 -3.62
CA ASP A 117 -14.58 4.15 -4.80
C ASP A 117 -15.61 5.25 -4.51
N TYR A 118 -16.27 5.18 -3.34
CA TYR A 118 -17.22 6.22 -2.93
C TYR A 118 -16.52 7.54 -2.61
N LEU A 119 -15.37 7.49 -1.94
CA LEU A 119 -14.58 8.70 -1.65
C LEU A 119 -14.09 9.35 -2.94
N ALA A 120 -13.62 8.54 -3.90
CA ALA A 120 -13.21 9.04 -5.21
C ALA A 120 -14.35 9.74 -5.94
N LEU A 121 -15.56 9.16 -5.95
CA LEU A 121 -16.74 9.78 -6.54
C LEU A 121 -17.14 11.10 -5.84
N ASP A 122 -17.01 11.17 -4.53
CA ASP A 122 -17.37 12.36 -3.77
C ASP A 122 -16.40 13.53 -3.98
N TYR A 123 -15.09 13.24 -4.03
CA TYR A 123 -14.04 14.26 -4.01
C TYR A 123 -13.36 14.53 -5.36
N LEU A 124 -13.32 13.56 -6.29
CA LEU A 124 -12.57 13.68 -7.55
C LEU A 124 -13.43 13.91 -8.79
N LYS A 125 -14.70 14.14 -8.66
CA LYS A 125 -15.75 14.33 -9.72
C LYS A 125 -15.23 14.72 -11.07
#